data_77129779118859c9971dca229492434f
#
_entry.id   77129779118859c9971dca229492434f
#
_cell.length_a   1.000
_cell.length_b   1.000
_cell.length_c   1.000
_cell.angle_alpha   90.00
_cell.angle_beta   90.00
_cell.angle_gamma   90.00
#
_symmetry.space_group_name_H-M   'P 1'
#
loop_
_entity.id
_entity.type
_entity.pdbx_description
1 polymer ?
#
loop_
_entity_poly.entity_id
_entity_poly.type
_entity_poly.pdbx_seq_one_letter_code
_entity_poly.pdbx_strand_id
1 'polypeptide(L)'
;MDNNFLPNTNIVTIFDTQLPISYEAKLTSKNLLINYEYFSAEQWVDDFHLRESINKKYKKIFYIPGVGEHSGVPIFGINDKGLYRPESLDTKTINFFCYFNENIEASVKVLRTNFPQYDSVLHDRFDKDKSRGKNLLSFNDFDQALSNSLINFVRGEDSLIRAILAGSPFIWQPYIQENGLHVTKLNAFLDHYFISLPQQLREIFLIWNNQSLNFEHWRYIFENIENLKDCYLEARDNFIKRGTGIAQIYSLFIK
;
A
#
# COMPACT_ATOMS: atom_id res chain seq x y z
N MET A 1 -24.59 -13.22 23.83
CA MET A 1 -25.12 -12.45 22.69
C MET A 1 -26.62 -12.50 22.76
N ASP A 2 -27.25 -11.36 22.59
CA ASP A 2 -28.71 -11.26 22.63
C ASP A 2 -29.31 -12.12 21.50
N ASN A 3 -30.15 -13.09 21.83
CA ASN A 3 -30.76 -14.02 20.88
C ASN A 3 -31.71 -13.34 19.88
N ASN A 4 -32.04 -12.06 20.10
CA ASN A 4 -32.94 -11.27 19.26
C ASN A 4 -32.20 -10.40 18.21
N PHE A 5 -30.87 -10.45 18.14
CA PHE A 5 -30.12 -9.68 17.15
C PHE A 5 -30.42 -10.21 15.73
N LEU A 6 -30.87 -9.32 14.85
CA LEU A 6 -31.02 -9.58 13.42
C LEU A 6 -29.84 -9.01 12.64
N PRO A 7 -29.26 -9.77 11.71
CA PRO A 7 -28.19 -9.26 10.86
C PRO A 7 -28.66 -8.08 10.00
N ASN A 8 -27.77 -7.10 9.79
CA ASN A 8 -27.97 -6.05 8.80
C ASN A 8 -28.13 -6.66 7.41
N THR A 9 -28.82 -5.94 6.51
CA THR A 9 -28.96 -6.36 5.11
C THR A 9 -27.60 -6.39 4.40
N ASN A 10 -26.76 -5.40 4.70
CA ASN A 10 -25.46 -5.20 4.07
C ASN A 10 -24.35 -5.40 5.12
N ILE A 11 -23.36 -6.21 4.77
CA ILE A 11 -22.27 -6.61 5.67
C ILE A 11 -20.96 -6.46 4.90
N VAL A 12 -19.93 -5.91 5.56
CA VAL A 12 -18.56 -5.93 5.06
C VAL A 12 -17.72 -6.75 6.02
N THR A 13 -17.01 -7.73 5.50
CA THR A 13 -15.92 -8.43 6.19
C THR A 13 -14.59 -8.05 5.56
N ILE A 14 -13.51 -8.17 6.30
CA ILE A 14 -12.16 -7.88 5.83
C ILE A 14 -11.29 -9.13 5.95
N PHE A 15 -10.52 -9.43 4.91
CA PHE A 15 -9.53 -10.51 4.90
C PHE A 15 -10.12 -11.88 5.28
N ASP A 16 -11.29 -12.18 4.71
CA ASP A 16 -12.07 -13.41 4.98
C ASP A 16 -12.30 -13.72 6.48
N THR A 17 -12.46 -12.66 7.27
CA THR A 17 -12.80 -12.78 8.70
C THR A 17 -14.08 -13.59 8.83
N GLN A 18 -13.99 -14.69 9.59
CA GLN A 18 -15.12 -15.58 9.81
C GLN A 18 -16.20 -14.92 10.67
N LEU A 19 -17.42 -14.95 10.20
CA LEU A 19 -18.56 -14.52 11.01
C LEU A 19 -18.81 -15.51 12.14
N PRO A 20 -19.28 -15.04 13.32
CA PRO A 20 -19.76 -15.97 14.35
C PRO A 20 -20.84 -16.89 13.79
N ILE A 21 -20.77 -18.19 14.11
CA ILE A 21 -21.69 -19.22 13.57
C ILE A 21 -23.15 -18.83 13.80
N SER A 22 -23.47 -18.30 14.99
CA SER A 22 -24.82 -17.85 15.36
C SER A 22 -25.31 -16.65 14.53
N TYR A 23 -24.39 -15.83 14.03
CA TYR A 23 -24.69 -14.70 13.14
C TYR A 23 -24.88 -15.20 11.71
N GLU A 24 -23.95 -15.99 11.19
CA GLU A 24 -24.01 -16.53 9.83
C GLU A 24 -25.26 -17.40 9.60
N ALA A 25 -25.67 -18.16 10.61
CA ALA A 25 -26.88 -18.99 10.55
C ALA A 25 -28.18 -18.19 10.29
N LYS A 26 -28.20 -16.90 10.63
CA LYS A 26 -29.34 -15.99 10.44
C LYS A 26 -29.34 -15.27 9.08
N LEU A 27 -28.26 -15.38 8.29
CA LEU A 27 -28.18 -14.77 6.97
C LEU A 27 -29.09 -15.52 5.98
N THR A 28 -29.66 -14.76 5.06
CA THR A 28 -30.60 -15.22 4.03
C THR A 28 -30.24 -14.64 2.67
N SER A 29 -30.92 -15.01 1.62
CA SER A 29 -30.78 -14.46 0.27
C SER A 29 -31.01 -12.94 0.18
N LYS A 30 -31.55 -12.30 1.23
CA LYS A 30 -31.74 -10.85 1.32
C LYS A 30 -30.48 -10.12 1.80
N ASN A 31 -29.46 -10.86 2.28
CA ASN A 31 -28.24 -10.28 2.80
C ASN A 31 -27.15 -10.25 1.72
N LEU A 32 -26.48 -9.11 1.59
CA LEU A 32 -25.27 -8.97 0.80
C LEU A 32 -24.06 -8.83 1.73
N LEU A 33 -23.12 -9.76 1.62
CA LEU A 33 -21.83 -9.71 2.28
C LEU A 33 -20.76 -9.39 1.25
N ILE A 34 -20.04 -8.30 1.47
CA ILE A 34 -18.86 -7.94 0.68
C ILE A 34 -17.63 -8.32 1.50
N ASN A 35 -16.84 -9.25 0.98
CA ASN A 35 -15.54 -9.57 1.57
C ASN A 35 -14.47 -8.71 0.93
N TYR A 36 -13.91 -7.77 1.72
CA TYR A 36 -12.80 -6.93 1.30
C TYR A 36 -11.50 -7.71 1.47
N GLU A 37 -10.84 -7.99 0.36
CA GLU A 37 -9.65 -8.82 0.26
C GLU A 37 -8.35 -8.01 0.41
N TYR A 38 -7.22 -8.73 0.46
CA TYR A 38 -5.90 -8.14 0.38
C TYR A 38 -5.67 -7.45 -0.97
N PHE A 39 -4.90 -6.37 -0.93
CA PHE A 39 -4.47 -5.66 -2.13
C PHE A 39 -3.70 -6.59 -3.08
N SER A 40 -4.07 -6.58 -4.37
CA SER A 40 -3.32 -7.26 -5.42
C SER A 40 -3.41 -6.52 -6.75
N ALA A 41 -2.37 -6.68 -7.58
CA ALA A 41 -2.32 -6.22 -8.97
C ALA A 41 -2.11 -7.41 -9.93
N GLU A 42 -2.19 -8.64 -9.43
CA GLU A 42 -1.97 -9.85 -10.21
C GLU A 42 -3.16 -10.16 -11.13
N GLN A 43 -2.91 -10.84 -12.24
CA GLN A 43 -3.90 -11.15 -13.29
C GLN A 43 -5.16 -11.83 -12.77
N TRP A 44 -5.07 -12.67 -11.73
CA TRP A 44 -6.22 -13.37 -11.17
C TRP A 44 -7.29 -12.43 -10.59
N VAL A 45 -6.93 -11.18 -10.28
CA VAL A 45 -7.88 -10.18 -9.79
C VAL A 45 -9.01 -9.95 -10.79
N ASP A 46 -8.70 -9.93 -12.08
CA ASP A 46 -9.68 -9.71 -13.16
C ASP A 46 -10.76 -10.78 -13.15
N ASP A 47 -10.40 -12.01 -12.78
CA ASP A 47 -11.33 -13.13 -12.72
C ASP A 47 -12.16 -13.17 -11.43
N PHE A 48 -11.67 -12.61 -10.33
CA PHE A 48 -12.27 -12.79 -9.01
C PHE A 48 -12.86 -11.53 -8.39
N HIS A 49 -12.48 -10.34 -8.84
CA HIS A 49 -13.07 -9.09 -8.35
C HIS A 49 -14.58 -9.04 -8.66
N LEU A 50 -15.39 -8.77 -7.63
CA LEU A 50 -16.85 -8.77 -7.65
C LEU A 50 -17.52 -10.12 -8.01
N ARG A 51 -16.75 -11.20 -8.07
CA ARG A 51 -17.31 -12.52 -8.28
C ARG A 51 -18.11 -12.98 -7.07
N GLU A 52 -19.25 -13.60 -7.34
CA GLU A 52 -20.09 -14.17 -6.29
C GLU A 52 -19.57 -15.54 -5.87
N SER A 53 -19.55 -15.78 -4.56
CA SER A 53 -19.23 -17.09 -3.99
C SER A 53 -20.35 -18.09 -4.26
N ILE A 54 -19.98 -19.28 -4.70
CA ILE A 54 -20.91 -20.40 -4.91
C ILE A 54 -21.31 -21.01 -3.55
N ASN A 55 -22.55 -21.53 -3.48
CA ASN A 55 -23.06 -22.33 -2.34
C ASN A 55 -23.22 -21.59 -0.99
N LYS A 56 -23.60 -20.31 -1.02
CA LYS A 56 -24.02 -19.59 0.19
C LYS A 56 -25.53 -19.39 0.23
N LYS A 57 -26.11 -19.39 1.45
CA LYS A 57 -27.53 -19.04 1.69
C LYS A 57 -27.79 -17.56 1.45
N TYR A 58 -26.75 -16.75 1.42
CA TYR A 58 -26.75 -15.31 1.20
C TYR A 58 -25.77 -14.95 0.08
N LYS A 59 -25.93 -13.78 -0.49
CA LYS A 59 -25.01 -13.30 -1.52
C LYS A 59 -23.69 -12.85 -0.88
N LYS A 60 -22.57 -13.51 -1.25
CA LYS A 60 -21.21 -13.11 -0.86
C LYS A 60 -20.43 -12.77 -2.11
N ILE A 61 -19.86 -11.57 -2.19
CA ILE A 61 -18.98 -11.14 -3.27
C ILE A 61 -17.59 -10.77 -2.72
N PHE A 62 -16.57 -10.90 -3.56
CA PHE A 62 -15.20 -10.55 -3.22
C PHE A 62 -14.85 -9.18 -3.81
N TYR A 63 -14.52 -8.22 -2.94
CA TYR A 63 -13.99 -6.93 -3.35
C TYR A 63 -12.49 -6.95 -3.19
N ILE A 64 -11.75 -6.98 -4.31
CA ILE A 64 -10.29 -7.10 -4.31
C ILE A 64 -9.70 -5.74 -4.66
N PRO A 65 -9.10 -5.02 -3.69
CA PRO A 65 -8.46 -3.73 -3.95
C PRO A 65 -7.17 -3.90 -4.74
N GLY A 66 -6.88 -2.95 -5.62
CA GLY A 66 -5.65 -2.98 -6.41
C GLY A 66 -5.45 -1.73 -7.25
N VAL A 67 -4.48 -1.78 -8.14
CA VAL A 67 -4.15 -0.69 -9.07
C VAL A 67 -4.54 -0.99 -10.52
N GLY A 68 -4.81 -2.25 -10.85
CA GLY A 68 -5.26 -2.67 -12.18
C GLY A 68 -6.66 -2.16 -12.53
N GLU A 69 -6.97 -2.07 -13.80
CA GLU A 69 -8.23 -1.53 -14.33
C GLU A 69 -9.46 -2.25 -13.78
N HIS A 70 -9.39 -3.57 -13.66
CA HIS A 70 -10.49 -4.43 -13.21
C HIS A 70 -10.48 -4.71 -11.70
N SER A 71 -9.56 -4.12 -10.94
CA SER A 71 -9.56 -4.22 -9.47
C SER A 71 -10.43 -3.16 -8.81
N GLY A 72 -10.85 -3.39 -7.56
CA GLY A 72 -11.46 -2.37 -6.73
C GLY A 72 -10.47 -1.27 -6.35
N VAL A 73 -10.96 -0.08 -6.04
CA VAL A 73 -10.13 0.96 -5.45
C VAL A 73 -9.95 0.65 -3.97
N PRO A 74 -8.73 0.73 -3.42
CA PRO A 74 -8.52 0.57 -1.97
C PRO A 74 -9.35 1.55 -1.15
N ILE A 75 -9.73 1.15 0.07
CA ILE A 75 -10.35 2.05 1.03
C ILE A 75 -9.27 2.95 1.60
N PHE A 76 -9.42 4.24 1.41
CA PHE A 76 -8.59 5.26 2.05
C PHE A 76 -9.44 6.47 2.42
N GLY A 77 -9.07 7.15 3.51
CA GLY A 77 -9.65 8.43 3.88
C GLY A 77 -8.93 9.56 3.15
N ILE A 78 -9.68 10.42 2.49
CA ILE A 78 -9.18 11.74 2.10
C ILE A 78 -9.52 12.63 3.30
N ASN A 79 -8.50 13.18 3.96
CA ASN A 79 -8.74 14.16 5.00
C ASN A 79 -9.29 15.45 4.37
N ASP A 80 -10.04 16.25 5.13
CA ASP A 80 -10.71 17.48 4.65
C ASP A 80 -9.74 18.53 4.07
N LYS A 81 -8.44 18.37 4.26
CA LYS A 81 -7.39 19.25 3.74
C LYS A 81 -6.90 18.84 2.35
N GLY A 82 -7.47 17.78 1.78
CA GLY A 82 -7.04 17.21 0.50
C GLY A 82 -5.75 16.42 0.65
N LEU A 83 -5.28 15.89 -0.48
CA LEU A 83 -3.97 15.25 -0.55
C LEU A 83 -2.91 16.34 -0.44
N TYR A 84 -2.14 16.28 0.65
CA TYR A 84 -1.11 17.26 0.91
C TYR A 84 -0.07 17.21 -0.22
N ARG A 85 0.11 18.33 -0.87
CA ARG A 85 1.19 18.52 -1.86
C ARG A 85 2.10 19.59 -1.27
N PRO A 86 3.31 19.28 -0.83
CA PRO A 86 4.23 20.29 -0.36
C PRO A 86 4.59 21.23 -1.52
N GLU A 87 4.46 22.53 -1.27
CA GLU A 87 4.76 23.58 -2.26
C GLU A 87 6.26 23.63 -2.63
N SER A 88 7.13 23.09 -1.77
CA SER A 88 8.56 22.96 -2.03
C SER A 88 9.09 21.63 -1.48
N LEU A 89 9.66 20.81 -2.35
CA LEU A 89 10.34 19.57 -2.01
C LEU A 89 11.85 19.80 -1.84
N ASP A 90 12.23 20.77 -1.05
CA ASP A 90 13.65 20.93 -0.66
C ASP A 90 13.97 20.06 0.57
N THR A 91 13.48 18.80 0.54
CA THR A 91 13.71 17.89 1.64
C THR A 91 14.87 16.96 1.30
N LYS A 92 15.77 16.81 2.27
CA LYS A 92 16.88 15.85 2.23
C LYS A 92 16.53 14.56 2.96
N THR A 93 15.29 14.43 3.42
CA THR A 93 14.86 13.33 4.27
C THR A 93 14.49 12.09 3.45
N ILE A 94 15.02 10.96 3.86
CA ILE A 94 14.69 9.62 3.34
C ILE A 94 14.07 8.83 4.47
N ASN A 95 12.81 8.43 4.30
CA ASN A 95 12.08 7.66 5.30
C ASN A 95 12.14 6.16 5.03
N PHE A 96 12.35 5.38 6.09
CA PHE A 96 12.39 3.93 6.05
C PHE A 96 11.32 3.35 6.97
N PHE A 97 10.19 2.93 6.40
CA PHE A 97 9.13 2.14 7.02
C PHE A 97 9.17 0.71 6.47
N CYS A 98 10.17 -0.06 6.87
CA CYS A 98 10.51 -1.34 6.26
C CYS A 98 10.30 -2.52 7.21
N TYR A 99 10.28 -3.74 6.66
CA TYR A 99 10.57 -4.95 7.41
C TYR A 99 12.10 -5.08 7.51
N PHE A 100 12.69 -4.50 8.57
CA PHE A 100 14.14 -4.40 8.72
C PHE A 100 14.83 -5.77 8.72
N ASN A 101 15.92 -5.86 7.96
CA ASN A 101 16.80 -7.01 7.86
C ASN A 101 18.23 -6.54 7.53
N GLU A 102 19.18 -7.48 7.45
CA GLU A 102 20.59 -7.21 7.18
C GLU A 102 20.82 -6.46 5.84
N ASN A 103 20.05 -6.77 4.81
CA ASN A 103 20.17 -6.10 3.51
C ASN A 103 19.78 -4.61 3.61
N ILE A 104 18.74 -4.31 4.38
CA ILE A 104 18.28 -2.93 4.60
C ILE A 104 19.32 -2.17 5.44
N GLU A 105 19.84 -2.79 6.50
CA GLU A 105 20.92 -2.20 7.32
C GLU A 105 22.16 -1.89 6.47
N ALA A 106 22.57 -2.83 5.60
CA ALA A 106 23.66 -2.61 4.66
C ALA A 106 23.38 -1.46 3.69
N SER A 107 22.17 -1.39 3.13
CA SER A 107 21.74 -0.31 2.24
C SER A 107 21.80 1.07 2.92
N VAL A 108 21.27 1.16 4.15
CA VAL A 108 21.29 2.40 4.94
C VAL A 108 22.73 2.79 5.33
N LYS A 109 23.59 1.82 5.60
CA LYS A 109 25.03 2.08 5.87
C LYS A 109 25.71 2.68 4.64
N VAL A 110 25.49 2.12 3.43
CA VAL A 110 26.01 2.69 2.18
C VAL A 110 25.53 4.12 1.98
N LEU A 111 24.24 4.37 2.19
CA LEU A 111 23.64 5.71 2.09
C LEU A 111 24.36 6.69 3.04
N ARG A 112 24.42 6.39 4.32
CA ARG A 112 24.99 7.28 5.34
C ARG A 112 26.48 7.56 5.12
N THR A 113 27.21 6.57 4.60
CA THR A 113 28.66 6.69 4.37
C THR A 113 28.97 7.56 3.16
N ASN A 114 28.21 7.41 2.07
CA ASN A 114 28.56 8.01 0.79
C ASN A 114 27.74 9.27 0.44
N PHE A 115 26.59 9.45 1.12
CA PHE A 115 25.67 10.55 0.85
C PHE A 115 25.23 11.24 2.16
N PRO A 116 26.21 11.76 2.97
CA PRO A 116 25.93 12.32 4.30
C PRO A 116 25.07 13.59 4.28
N GLN A 117 24.83 14.18 3.10
CA GLN A 117 23.97 15.34 2.91
C GLN A 117 22.47 14.98 3.04
N TYR A 118 22.11 13.69 3.03
CA TYR A 118 20.73 13.22 3.17
C TYR A 118 20.49 12.67 4.58
N ASP A 119 19.33 13.00 5.13
CA ASP A 119 18.88 12.56 6.46
C ASP A 119 18.09 11.25 6.35
N SER A 120 18.61 10.17 6.90
CA SER A 120 17.94 8.87 6.93
C SER A 120 17.16 8.69 8.23
N VAL A 121 15.83 8.61 8.15
CA VAL A 121 14.93 8.41 9.29
C VAL A 121 14.38 6.99 9.27
N LEU A 122 14.73 6.21 10.29
CA LEU A 122 14.26 4.83 10.44
C LEU A 122 13.07 4.79 11.40
N HIS A 123 11.96 4.22 10.95
CA HIS A 123 10.74 4.05 11.74
C HIS A 123 10.59 2.56 12.10
N ASP A 124 11.37 2.11 13.08
CA ASP A 124 11.32 0.73 13.56
C ASP A 124 10.58 0.64 14.89
N ARG A 125 9.68 -0.35 15.01
CA ARG A 125 9.04 -0.72 16.28
C ARG A 125 9.99 -1.50 17.19
N PHE A 126 11.10 -2.03 16.66
CA PHE A 126 12.02 -2.93 17.32
C PHE A 126 13.39 -2.33 17.59
N ASP A 127 13.56 -1.02 17.41
CA ASP A 127 14.83 -0.38 17.78
C ASP A 127 15.04 -0.56 19.29
N LYS A 128 15.97 -1.49 19.63
CA LYS A 128 16.37 -1.78 21.01
C LYS A 128 17.05 -0.59 21.66
N ASP A 129 17.53 0.33 20.86
CA ASP A 129 18.13 1.58 21.30
C ASP A 129 17.05 2.66 21.40
N LYS A 130 16.30 2.64 22.53
CA LYS A 130 15.21 3.59 22.84
C LYS A 130 15.61 5.07 22.75
N SER A 131 16.89 5.38 22.58
CA SER A 131 17.39 6.75 22.37
C SER A 131 17.10 7.31 20.99
N ARG A 132 16.76 6.47 20.00
CA ARG A 132 16.44 6.85 18.61
C ARG A 132 15.01 6.51 18.18
N GLY A 133 14.27 5.78 18.99
CA GLY A 133 12.87 5.43 18.73
C GLY A 133 12.00 6.67 18.75
N LYS A 134 11.74 7.26 17.60
CA LYS A 134 10.62 8.20 17.49
C LYS A 134 9.35 7.41 17.77
N ASN A 135 8.54 7.92 18.67
CA ASN A 135 7.23 7.42 19.04
C ASN A 135 6.45 6.97 17.80
N LEU A 136 5.55 6.00 17.96
CA LEU A 136 4.56 5.67 16.94
C LEU A 136 3.94 6.96 16.41
N LEU A 137 4.15 7.22 15.13
CA LEU A 137 3.55 8.38 14.48
C LEU A 137 2.03 8.24 14.50
N SER A 138 1.32 9.32 14.73
CA SER A 138 -0.11 9.37 14.40
C SER A 138 -0.27 9.22 12.89
N PHE A 139 -1.47 8.86 12.42
CA PHE A 139 -1.72 8.77 10.98
C PHE A 139 -1.42 10.09 10.25
N ASN A 140 -1.74 11.24 10.86
CA ASN A 140 -1.44 12.54 10.28
C ASN A 140 0.08 12.81 10.19
N ASP A 141 0.84 12.48 11.24
CA ASP A 141 2.29 12.67 11.24
C ASP A 141 2.96 11.73 10.22
N PHE A 142 2.41 10.51 10.05
CA PHE A 142 2.88 9.57 9.05
C PHE A 142 2.63 10.10 7.62
N ASP A 143 1.42 10.58 7.33
CA ASP A 143 1.08 11.17 6.03
C ASP A 143 1.94 12.41 5.72
N GLN A 144 2.20 13.26 6.73
CA GLN A 144 3.11 14.39 6.59
C GLN A 144 4.56 13.94 6.34
N ALA A 145 5.03 12.91 7.06
CA ALA A 145 6.37 12.36 6.83
C ALA A 145 6.52 11.85 5.41
N LEU A 146 5.53 11.11 4.88
CA LEU A 146 5.53 10.63 3.49
C LEU A 146 5.56 11.78 2.49
N SER A 147 4.74 12.81 2.70
CA SER A 147 4.63 13.95 1.76
C SER A 147 5.84 14.87 1.78
N ASN A 148 6.52 14.98 2.92
CA ASN A 148 7.67 15.89 3.10
C ASN A 148 9.02 15.22 2.87
N SER A 149 9.07 14.02 2.35
CA SER A 149 10.33 13.29 2.15
C SER A 149 10.76 13.28 0.69
N LEU A 150 12.06 13.22 0.50
CA LEU A 150 12.68 13.09 -0.83
C LEU A 150 12.28 11.77 -1.48
N ILE A 151 12.37 10.68 -0.70
CA ILE A 151 11.95 9.34 -1.10
C ILE A 151 11.55 8.53 0.15
N ASN A 152 10.58 7.66 0.00
CA ASN A 152 10.04 6.81 1.05
C ASN A 152 10.27 5.33 0.74
N PHE A 153 10.75 4.57 1.70
CA PHE A 153 10.76 3.11 1.64
C PHE A 153 9.61 2.61 2.52
N VAL A 154 8.58 2.02 1.90
CA VAL A 154 7.34 1.66 2.59
C VAL A 154 7.07 0.17 2.53
N ARG A 155 6.30 -0.37 3.48
CA ARG A 155 5.99 -1.79 3.59
C ARG A 155 4.49 -2.07 3.67
N GLY A 156 4.12 -3.30 3.30
CA GLY A 156 2.72 -3.75 3.44
C GLY A 156 1.77 -2.95 2.57
N GLU A 157 0.49 -2.98 2.88
CA GLU A 157 -0.56 -2.43 2.02
C GLU A 157 -0.99 -1.01 2.42
N ASP A 158 -1.22 -0.74 3.70
CA ASP A 158 -1.66 0.58 4.17
C ASP A 158 -0.60 1.66 3.88
N SER A 159 0.68 1.39 4.19
CA SER A 159 1.78 2.32 3.91
C SER A 159 1.97 2.54 2.41
N LEU A 160 1.75 1.51 1.57
CA LEU A 160 1.79 1.65 0.11
C LEU A 160 0.71 2.63 -0.36
N ILE A 161 -0.54 2.43 0.05
CA ILE A 161 -1.65 3.30 -0.39
C ILE A 161 -1.41 4.75 0.06
N ARG A 162 -0.93 4.95 1.29
CA ARG A 162 -0.58 6.28 1.79
C ARG A 162 0.57 6.93 1.01
N ALA A 163 1.59 6.15 0.64
CA ALA A 163 2.70 6.63 -0.20
C ALA A 163 2.22 7.01 -1.62
N ILE A 164 1.33 6.21 -2.21
CA ILE A 164 0.66 6.55 -3.47
C ILE A 164 -0.05 7.91 -3.34
N LEU A 165 -0.86 8.07 -2.30
CA LEU A 165 -1.63 9.31 -2.09
C LEU A 165 -0.75 10.53 -1.78
N ALA A 166 0.38 10.34 -1.11
CA ALA A 166 1.36 11.39 -0.87
C ALA A 166 1.99 11.93 -2.17
N GLY A 167 2.14 11.08 -3.19
CA GLY A 167 2.72 11.44 -4.49
C GLY A 167 4.21 11.70 -4.47
N SER A 168 4.89 11.48 -3.35
CA SER A 168 6.35 11.50 -3.26
C SER A 168 6.93 10.18 -3.75
N PRO A 169 8.16 10.16 -4.30
CA PRO A 169 8.82 8.92 -4.68
C PRO A 169 8.85 7.89 -3.55
N PHE A 170 8.61 6.65 -3.88
CA PHE A 170 8.67 5.55 -2.92
C PHE A 170 9.22 4.27 -3.54
N ILE A 171 9.76 3.39 -2.68
CA ILE A 171 10.08 2.00 -2.97
C ILE A 171 9.23 1.13 -2.05
N TRP A 172 8.48 0.19 -2.63
CA TRP A 172 7.58 -0.68 -1.87
C TRP A 172 8.22 -2.02 -1.52
N GLN A 173 8.00 -2.46 -0.29
CA GLN A 173 8.34 -3.77 0.22
C GLN A 173 7.05 -4.52 0.57
N PRO A 174 6.53 -5.39 -0.31
CA PRO A 174 5.42 -6.26 0.04
C PRO A 174 5.81 -7.21 1.18
N TYR A 175 4.79 -7.72 1.88
CA TYR A 175 5.01 -8.74 2.91
C TYR A 175 5.69 -9.97 2.29
N ILE A 176 6.80 -10.39 2.90
CA ILE A 176 7.58 -11.54 2.42
C ILE A 176 6.73 -12.80 2.55
N GLN A 177 6.51 -13.48 1.45
CA GLN A 177 5.77 -14.73 1.37
C GLN A 177 6.69 -15.87 0.95
N GLU A 178 6.34 -17.07 1.38
CA GLU A 178 7.03 -18.29 0.95
C GLU A 178 6.99 -18.44 -0.58
N ASN A 179 7.97 -19.15 -1.11
CA ASN A 179 8.11 -19.42 -2.55
C ASN A 179 8.24 -18.20 -3.47
N GLY A 180 8.61 -17.03 -2.92
CA GLY A 180 8.87 -15.82 -3.71
C GLY A 180 7.61 -15.14 -4.27
N LEU A 181 6.41 -15.47 -3.81
CA LEU A 181 5.14 -14.87 -4.28
C LEU A 181 5.11 -13.35 -4.13
N HIS A 182 5.82 -12.81 -3.14
CA HIS A 182 5.94 -11.35 -2.97
C HIS A 182 6.63 -10.68 -4.18
N VAL A 183 7.54 -11.37 -4.88
CA VAL A 183 8.20 -10.85 -6.10
C VAL A 183 7.21 -10.81 -7.26
N THR A 184 6.36 -11.82 -7.40
CA THR A 184 5.27 -11.84 -8.40
C THR A 184 4.30 -10.68 -8.16
N LYS A 185 3.90 -10.48 -6.90
CA LYS A 185 3.03 -9.36 -6.48
C LYS A 185 3.68 -8.00 -6.77
N LEU A 186 4.98 -7.87 -6.50
CA LEU A 186 5.73 -6.65 -6.77
C LEU A 186 5.80 -6.35 -8.29
N ASN A 187 6.12 -7.35 -9.10
CA ASN A 187 6.16 -7.18 -10.56
C ASN A 187 4.79 -6.76 -11.12
N ALA A 188 3.72 -7.45 -10.73
CA ALA A 188 2.37 -7.11 -11.13
C ALA A 188 1.99 -5.67 -10.73
N PHE A 189 2.38 -5.23 -9.52
CA PHE A 189 2.18 -3.84 -9.10
C PHE A 189 2.93 -2.86 -10.01
N LEU A 190 4.21 -3.10 -10.31
CA LEU A 190 5.01 -2.22 -11.16
C LEU A 190 4.45 -2.15 -12.59
N ASP A 191 3.95 -3.25 -13.12
CA ASP A 191 3.37 -3.30 -14.46
C ASP A 191 2.07 -2.50 -14.59
N HIS A 192 1.24 -2.48 -13.54
CA HIS A 192 -0.08 -1.84 -13.57
C HIS A 192 -0.10 -0.41 -13.01
N TYR A 193 0.78 -0.10 -12.05
CA TYR A 193 0.77 1.21 -11.39
C TYR A 193 1.55 2.26 -12.19
N PHE A 194 2.68 1.88 -12.79
CA PHE A 194 3.50 2.79 -13.57
C PHE A 194 3.38 2.52 -15.06
N ILE A 195 2.92 3.51 -15.83
CA ILE A 195 2.79 3.39 -17.30
C ILE A 195 4.16 3.28 -17.95
N SER A 196 5.14 4.05 -17.46
CA SER A 196 6.51 4.07 -17.99
C SER A 196 7.53 4.19 -16.86
N LEU A 197 7.78 3.08 -16.16
CA LEU A 197 8.81 3.05 -15.13
C LEU A 197 10.20 2.89 -15.79
N PRO A 198 11.18 3.76 -15.47
CA PRO A 198 12.56 3.53 -15.92
C PRO A 198 13.06 2.16 -15.47
N GLN A 199 13.73 1.44 -16.39
CA GLN A 199 14.18 0.07 -16.13
C GLN A 199 15.09 -0.02 -14.89
N GLN A 200 16.00 0.93 -14.71
CA GLN A 200 16.87 0.98 -13.54
C GLN A 200 16.10 1.16 -12.22
N LEU A 201 15.00 1.93 -12.23
CA LEU A 201 14.17 2.06 -11.03
C LEU A 201 13.44 0.74 -10.74
N ARG A 202 12.93 0.04 -11.76
CA ARG A 202 12.34 -1.28 -11.61
C ARG A 202 13.34 -2.27 -10.98
N GLU A 203 14.57 -2.26 -11.43
CA GLU A 203 15.65 -3.08 -10.87
C GLU A 203 15.92 -2.73 -9.39
N ILE A 204 15.90 -1.44 -9.03
CA ILE A 204 16.05 -1.00 -7.65
C ILE A 204 14.92 -1.53 -6.76
N PHE A 205 13.66 -1.53 -7.23
CA PHE A 205 12.56 -2.16 -6.49
C PHE A 205 12.83 -3.65 -6.22
N LEU A 206 13.30 -4.40 -7.22
CA LEU A 206 13.58 -5.82 -7.08
C LEU A 206 14.79 -6.08 -6.17
N ILE A 207 15.85 -5.28 -6.32
CA ILE A 207 17.05 -5.38 -5.47
C ILE A 207 16.69 -5.05 -4.02
N TRP A 208 15.94 -3.99 -3.76
CA TRP A 208 15.50 -3.62 -2.41
C TRP A 208 14.78 -4.77 -1.68
N ASN A 209 14.03 -5.56 -2.40
CA ASN A 209 13.26 -6.67 -1.83
C ASN A 209 14.06 -7.95 -1.60
N ASN A 210 15.24 -8.09 -2.22
CA ASN A 210 16.02 -9.33 -2.20
C ASN A 210 17.48 -9.16 -1.77
N GLN A 211 18.03 -7.96 -1.91
CA GLN A 211 19.45 -7.67 -1.71
C GLN A 211 19.63 -6.27 -1.11
N SER A 212 20.88 -5.87 -0.87
CA SER A 212 21.20 -4.51 -0.44
C SER A 212 21.44 -3.57 -1.62
N LEU A 213 20.99 -2.31 -1.46
CA LEU A 213 21.33 -1.24 -2.39
C LEU A 213 22.80 -0.83 -2.20
N ASN A 214 23.53 -0.74 -3.31
CA ASN A 214 24.91 -0.27 -3.34
C ASN A 214 25.00 1.23 -3.68
N PHE A 215 26.24 1.75 -3.80
CA PHE A 215 26.51 3.13 -4.14
C PHE A 215 25.84 3.58 -5.46
N GLU A 216 25.92 2.75 -6.51
CA GLU A 216 25.39 3.08 -7.84
C GLU A 216 23.86 3.21 -7.84
N HIS A 217 23.16 2.36 -7.06
CA HIS A 217 21.72 2.44 -6.92
C HIS A 217 21.29 3.75 -6.25
N TRP A 218 21.96 4.15 -5.17
CA TRP A 218 21.71 5.42 -4.49
C TRP A 218 22.02 6.63 -5.38
N ARG A 219 23.15 6.56 -6.09
CA ARG A 219 23.53 7.61 -7.05
C ARG A 219 22.46 7.78 -8.11
N TYR A 220 21.99 6.67 -8.73
CA TYR A 220 20.92 6.72 -9.72
C TYR A 220 19.65 7.39 -9.17
N ILE A 221 19.20 7.01 -7.97
CA ILE A 221 18.03 7.62 -7.34
C ILE A 221 18.21 9.13 -7.24
N PHE A 222 19.32 9.62 -6.72
CA PHE A 222 19.54 11.05 -6.48
C PHE A 222 19.72 11.86 -7.76
N GLU A 223 20.41 11.32 -8.74
CA GLU A 223 20.60 11.97 -10.03
C GLU A 223 19.30 12.09 -10.84
N ASN A 224 18.33 11.23 -10.58
CA ASN A 224 17.06 11.19 -11.33
C ASN A 224 15.84 11.63 -10.50
N ILE A 225 16.00 12.10 -9.29
CA ILE A 225 14.92 12.31 -8.34
C ILE A 225 13.82 13.24 -8.86
N GLU A 226 14.13 14.26 -9.63
CA GLU A 226 13.14 15.19 -10.20
C GLU A 226 12.26 14.48 -11.25
N ASN A 227 12.86 13.72 -12.16
CA ASN A 227 12.13 12.93 -13.15
C ASN A 227 11.27 11.84 -12.47
N LEU A 228 11.77 11.26 -11.38
CA LEU A 228 11.01 10.29 -10.59
C LEU A 228 9.79 10.94 -9.95
N LYS A 229 9.91 12.14 -9.38
CA LYS A 229 8.76 12.88 -8.82
C LYS A 229 7.63 13.03 -9.83
N ASP A 230 7.93 13.41 -11.05
CA ASP A 230 6.92 13.59 -12.10
C ASP A 230 6.22 12.26 -12.41
N CYS A 231 6.97 11.17 -12.53
CA CYS A 231 6.43 9.83 -12.76
C CYS A 231 5.48 9.39 -11.62
N TYR A 232 5.86 9.63 -10.36
CA TYR A 232 5.03 9.28 -9.20
C TYR A 232 3.77 10.14 -9.10
N LEU A 233 3.86 11.43 -9.42
CA LEU A 233 2.70 12.32 -9.43
C LEU A 233 1.70 11.93 -10.53
N GLU A 234 2.18 11.61 -11.73
CA GLU A 234 1.31 11.13 -12.81
C GLU A 234 0.58 9.83 -12.42
N ALA A 235 1.33 8.85 -11.89
CA ALA A 235 0.76 7.58 -11.45
C ALA A 235 -0.27 7.78 -10.32
N ARG A 236 0.01 8.65 -9.34
CA ARG A 236 -0.92 9.06 -8.30
C ARG A 236 -2.20 9.67 -8.87
N ASP A 237 -2.07 10.65 -9.78
CA ASP A 237 -3.22 11.35 -10.32
C ASP A 237 -4.14 10.38 -11.11
N ASN A 238 -3.55 9.42 -11.82
CA ASN A 238 -4.28 8.36 -12.49
C ASN A 238 -4.98 7.43 -11.47
N PHE A 239 -4.32 7.10 -10.37
CA PHE A 239 -4.92 6.30 -9.30
C PHE A 239 -6.13 6.99 -8.66
N ILE A 240 -6.03 8.29 -8.35
CA ILE A 240 -7.10 9.08 -7.72
C ILE A 240 -8.33 9.22 -8.61
N LYS A 241 -8.15 9.34 -9.93
CA LYS A 241 -9.26 9.42 -10.90
C LYS A 241 -10.19 8.21 -10.85
N ARG A 242 -9.76 7.08 -10.31
CA ARG A 242 -10.58 5.87 -10.12
C ARG A 242 -11.64 6.02 -9.02
N GLY A 243 -11.60 7.10 -8.23
CA GLY A 243 -12.51 7.34 -7.11
C GLY A 243 -12.01 6.74 -5.79
N THR A 244 -12.93 6.39 -4.89
CA THR A 244 -12.61 5.82 -3.58
C THR A 244 -13.27 4.44 -3.41
N GLY A 245 -12.58 3.52 -2.69
CA GLY A 245 -13.13 2.20 -2.39
C GLY A 245 -14.44 2.26 -1.59
N ILE A 246 -14.58 3.24 -0.70
CA ILE A 246 -15.82 3.46 0.06
C ILE A 246 -16.99 3.75 -0.88
N ALA A 247 -16.81 4.65 -1.86
CA ALA A 247 -17.85 4.98 -2.82
C ALA A 247 -18.21 3.79 -3.71
N GLN A 248 -17.22 3.02 -4.15
CA GLN A 248 -17.46 1.81 -4.94
C GLN A 248 -18.24 0.75 -4.14
N ILE A 249 -17.81 0.45 -2.91
CA ILE A 249 -18.49 -0.52 -2.04
C ILE A 249 -19.93 -0.05 -1.73
N TYR A 250 -20.12 1.22 -1.43
CA TYR A 250 -21.45 1.77 -1.19
C TYR A 250 -22.37 1.59 -2.40
N SER A 251 -21.85 1.81 -3.61
CA SER A 251 -22.62 1.62 -4.84
C SER A 251 -23.13 0.19 -5.06
N LEU A 252 -22.45 -0.81 -4.47
CA LEU A 252 -22.87 -2.22 -4.55
C LEU A 252 -24.05 -2.52 -3.62
N PHE A 253 -24.28 -1.71 -2.58
CA PHE A 253 -25.38 -1.89 -1.64
C PHE A 253 -26.70 -1.25 -2.09
N ILE A 254 -26.63 -0.30 -3.04
CA ILE A 254 -27.82 0.43 -3.51
C ILE A 254 -28.35 -0.09 -4.86
N LYS A 255 -27.69 -1.08 -5.43
CA LYS A 255 -28.16 -1.83 -6.62
C LYS A 255 -29.07 -2.97 -6.21
#